data_723d63739b9fdb5ad6681b57a0773fcc
#
_entry.id   723d63739b9fdb5ad6681b57a0773fcc
#
_cell.length_a   1.000
_cell.length_b   1.000
_cell.length_c   1.000
_cell.angle_alpha   90.00
_cell.angle_beta   90.00
_cell.angle_gamma   90.00
#
_symmetry.space_group_name_H-M   'P 1'
#
loop_
_entity.id
_entity.type
_entity.pdbx_description
1 polymer ?
#
loop_
_entity_poly.entity_id
_entity_poly.type
_entity_poly.pdbx_seq_one_letter_code
_entity_poly.pdbx_strand_id
1 'polypeptide(L)'
;MQYGFWSVVPPILTIVLALVTKNVFFSLLIGIFTSSMVLCGGSPLTGLNDAFYSFIHTFESSGNTITLISFLLIGALIYLIEKSGGVEGFTEVMLKKRALIKTKRGASIFTWLLGIIIFTSGSLSCMVTGSVSRPFNDALKVPHEKSAFIVHATSTPWCVLFPLSGWLAALAGYLTSGGVPENEAISVLLRSIPLNFYCILAVFGTLAVSLFGINIGPMRKAEERADKTGALDNPGRGGAFNEETAAPGNAKTRVLNMLLPMGVLIATILAVLTITGKGNPTQGAGMQSLLWGCILAVFTICILCVAQKLFSVDEVINEMFKGMGTMLPVAGILLFGFTMGNLVKDLDTGNYLTSVFMGVLSP
;
A
#
# COMPACT_ATOMS: atom_id res chain seq x y z
N MET A 1 20.62 -29.47 7.51
CA MET A 1 20.11 -28.93 6.23
C MET A 1 19.51 -30.07 5.41
N GLN A 2 18.27 -30.37 5.66
CA GLN A 2 17.61 -31.57 5.11
C GLN A 2 17.40 -31.50 3.58
N TYR A 3 17.15 -30.29 3.05
CA TYR A 3 16.82 -30.09 1.63
C TYR A 3 17.95 -29.47 0.80
N GLY A 4 18.97 -28.89 1.42
CA GLY A 4 20.14 -28.32 0.74
C GLY A 4 19.80 -27.38 -0.42
N PHE A 5 20.40 -27.57 -1.59
CA PHE A 5 20.13 -26.77 -2.79
C PHE A 5 18.67 -26.77 -3.23
N TRP A 6 17.93 -27.86 -3.01
CA TRP A 6 16.50 -27.96 -3.37
C TRP A 6 15.62 -26.98 -2.63
N SER A 7 16.03 -26.48 -1.47
CA SER A 7 15.28 -25.46 -0.71
C SER A 7 15.21 -24.11 -1.44
N VAL A 8 16.17 -23.80 -2.30
CA VAL A 8 16.28 -22.52 -3.01
C VAL A 8 15.60 -22.55 -4.38
N VAL A 9 15.39 -23.76 -4.94
CA VAL A 9 14.79 -23.92 -6.27
C VAL A 9 13.38 -23.32 -6.36
N PRO A 10 12.42 -23.57 -5.44
CA PRO A 10 11.08 -23.02 -5.54
C PRO A 10 11.02 -21.49 -5.50
N PRO A 11 11.68 -20.77 -4.58
CA PRO A 11 11.64 -19.30 -4.58
C PRO A 11 12.31 -18.71 -5.84
N ILE A 12 13.41 -19.27 -6.32
CA ILE A 12 14.04 -18.82 -7.58
C ILE A 12 13.10 -19.06 -8.76
N LEU A 13 12.50 -20.25 -8.86
CA LEU A 13 11.52 -20.58 -9.90
C LEU A 13 10.35 -19.60 -9.90
N THR A 14 9.83 -19.26 -8.72
CA THR A 14 8.76 -18.28 -8.56
C THR A 14 9.15 -16.93 -9.14
N ILE A 15 10.35 -16.42 -8.80
CA ILE A 15 10.85 -15.13 -9.30
C ILE A 15 11.03 -15.15 -10.82
N VAL A 16 11.67 -16.20 -11.34
CA VAL A 16 11.89 -16.35 -12.79
C VAL A 16 10.56 -16.42 -13.54
N LEU A 17 9.63 -17.22 -13.07
CA LEU A 17 8.29 -17.31 -13.67
C LEU A 17 7.55 -15.97 -13.60
N ALA A 18 7.65 -15.21 -12.50
CA ALA A 18 7.02 -13.91 -12.38
C ALA A 18 7.57 -12.91 -13.42
N LEU A 19 8.87 -12.92 -13.67
CA LEU A 19 9.52 -12.08 -14.68
C LEU A 19 9.15 -12.47 -16.10
N VAL A 20 9.08 -13.78 -16.39
CA VAL A 20 8.79 -14.30 -17.74
C VAL A 20 7.30 -14.18 -18.07
N THR A 21 6.44 -14.66 -17.17
CA THR A 21 4.98 -14.69 -17.40
C THR A 21 4.29 -13.36 -17.15
N LYS A 22 4.94 -12.45 -16.41
CA LYS A 22 4.34 -11.19 -15.90
C LYS A 22 3.06 -11.42 -15.08
N ASN A 23 2.88 -12.62 -14.55
CA ASN A 23 1.73 -13.02 -13.75
C ASN A 23 2.18 -13.56 -12.39
N VAL A 24 2.02 -12.72 -11.37
CA VAL A 24 2.47 -13.02 -10.01
C VAL A 24 1.69 -14.17 -9.38
N PHE A 25 0.36 -14.24 -9.61
CA PHE A 25 -0.48 -15.31 -9.07
C PHE A 25 -0.04 -16.69 -9.55
N PHE A 26 0.09 -16.83 -10.87
CA PHE A 26 0.53 -18.09 -11.48
C PHE A 26 1.91 -18.50 -10.97
N SER A 27 2.82 -17.55 -10.85
CA SER A 27 4.19 -17.82 -10.40
C SER A 27 4.25 -18.28 -8.95
N LEU A 28 3.50 -17.60 -8.07
CA LEU A 28 3.40 -17.99 -6.66
C LEU A 28 2.74 -19.37 -6.50
N LEU A 29 1.70 -19.66 -7.27
CA LEU A 29 1.03 -20.96 -7.22
C LEU A 29 1.96 -22.11 -7.61
N ILE A 30 2.76 -21.94 -8.66
CA ILE A 30 3.81 -22.91 -9.05
C ILE A 30 4.89 -23.02 -7.97
N GLY A 31 5.29 -21.89 -7.38
CA GLY A 31 6.27 -21.87 -6.30
C GLY A 31 5.79 -22.61 -5.05
N ILE A 32 4.55 -22.39 -4.64
CA ILE A 32 3.92 -23.10 -3.51
C ILE A 32 3.88 -24.60 -3.79
N PHE A 33 3.39 -24.99 -4.97
CA PHE A 33 3.33 -26.40 -5.36
C PHE A 33 4.72 -27.07 -5.38
N THR A 34 5.71 -26.42 -5.97
CA THR A 34 7.08 -26.95 -6.02
C THR A 34 7.74 -26.99 -4.64
N SER A 35 7.46 -26.02 -3.76
CA SER A 35 7.93 -26.04 -2.36
C SER A 35 7.37 -27.25 -1.62
N SER A 36 6.06 -27.45 -1.70
CA SER A 36 5.37 -28.59 -1.08
C SER A 36 5.83 -29.92 -1.65
N MET A 37 6.11 -30.00 -2.96
CA MET A 37 6.72 -31.21 -3.55
C MET A 37 8.08 -31.53 -2.93
N VAL A 38 8.94 -30.53 -2.75
CA VAL A 38 10.27 -30.73 -2.13
C VAL A 38 10.14 -31.19 -0.69
N LEU A 39 9.21 -30.61 0.09
CA LEU A 39 8.91 -31.03 1.46
C LEU A 39 8.41 -32.47 1.54
N CYS A 40 7.61 -32.91 0.57
CA CYS A 40 7.05 -34.26 0.47
C CYS A 40 7.97 -35.26 -0.25
N GLY A 41 9.27 -35.02 -0.34
CA GLY A 41 10.22 -35.95 -0.95
C GLY A 41 10.07 -36.16 -2.45
N GLY A 42 9.50 -35.20 -3.18
CA GLY A 42 9.34 -35.19 -4.63
C GLY A 42 8.05 -35.85 -5.15
N SER A 43 7.12 -36.23 -4.26
CA SER A 43 5.83 -36.84 -4.67
C SER A 43 4.84 -35.75 -5.11
N PRO A 44 4.36 -35.73 -6.38
CA PRO A 44 3.44 -34.69 -6.85
C PRO A 44 2.07 -34.70 -6.16
N LEU A 45 1.54 -35.89 -5.85
CA LEU A 45 0.21 -36.03 -5.27
C LEU A 45 0.17 -35.60 -3.80
N THR A 46 1.17 -36.02 -3.01
CA THR A 46 1.32 -35.56 -1.62
C THR A 46 1.69 -34.09 -1.56
N GLY A 47 2.54 -33.59 -2.48
CA GLY A 47 2.87 -32.18 -2.60
C GLY A 47 1.66 -31.30 -2.95
N LEU A 48 0.75 -31.76 -3.81
CA LEU A 48 -0.49 -31.05 -4.10
C LEU A 48 -1.38 -30.94 -2.84
N ASN A 49 -1.53 -32.05 -2.12
CA ASN A 49 -2.31 -32.07 -0.88
C ASN A 49 -1.69 -31.11 0.17
N ASP A 50 -0.38 -31.18 0.36
CA ASP A 50 0.37 -30.31 1.27
C ASP A 50 0.24 -28.82 0.89
N ALA A 51 0.29 -28.50 -0.40
CA ALA A 51 0.08 -27.15 -0.89
C ALA A 51 -1.30 -26.60 -0.48
N PHE A 52 -2.38 -27.40 -0.56
CA PHE A 52 -3.69 -26.99 -0.08
C PHE A 52 -3.72 -26.74 1.43
N TYR A 53 -3.12 -27.63 2.22
CA TYR A 53 -3.04 -27.45 3.68
C TYR A 53 -2.21 -26.23 4.06
N SER A 54 -1.16 -25.89 3.29
CA SER A 54 -0.34 -24.72 3.53
C SER A 54 -1.14 -23.40 3.43
N PHE A 55 -2.16 -23.33 2.56
CA PHE A 55 -3.10 -22.21 2.55
C PHE A 55 -3.91 -22.14 3.84
N ILE A 56 -4.40 -23.26 4.35
CA ILE A 56 -5.17 -23.32 5.61
C ILE A 56 -4.29 -22.85 6.77
N HIS A 57 -3.07 -23.37 6.88
CA HIS A 57 -2.11 -22.96 7.91
C HIS A 57 -1.76 -21.46 7.85
N THR A 58 -1.81 -20.85 6.66
CA THR A 58 -1.60 -19.41 6.53
C THR A 58 -2.68 -18.61 7.27
N PHE A 59 -3.94 -19.08 7.27
CA PHE A 59 -5.04 -18.45 8.03
C PHE A 59 -4.99 -18.73 9.53
N GLU A 60 -4.30 -19.77 9.99
CA GLU A 60 -4.10 -20.05 11.43
C GLU A 60 -3.24 -18.96 12.08
N SER A 61 -2.38 -18.29 11.32
CA SER A 61 -1.65 -17.13 11.79
C SER A 61 -2.60 -15.95 11.97
N SER A 62 -2.81 -15.52 13.22
CA SER A 62 -3.64 -14.35 13.53
C SER A 62 -3.14 -13.09 12.80
N GLY A 63 -1.83 -12.91 12.69
CA GLY A 63 -1.22 -11.78 11.98
C GLY A 63 -1.55 -11.77 10.50
N ASN A 64 -1.40 -12.89 9.80
CA ASN A 64 -1.72 -13.01 8.39
C ASN A 64 -3.22 -12.75 8.14
N THR A 65 -4.08 -13.38 8.95
CA THR A 65 -5.54 -13.24 8.86
C THR A 65 -5.99 -11.80 9.11
N ILE A 66 -5.49 -11.15 10.14
CA ILE A 66 -5.76 -9.73 10.43
C ILE A 66 -5.31 -8.85 9.26
N THR A 67 -4.13 -9.10 8.69
CA THR A 67 -3.63 -8.34 7.54
C THR A 67 -4.58 -8.46 6.35
N LEU A 68 -4.97 -9.68 5.98
CA LEU A 68 -5.88 -9.92 4.86
C LEU A 68 -7.23 -9.24 5.05
N ILE A 69 -7.84 -9.38 6.23
CA ILE A 69 -9.12 -8.72 6.57
C ILE A 69 -8.97 -7.19 6.51
N SER A 70 -7.89 -6.65 7.08
CA SER A 70 -7.64 -5.21 7.06
C SER A 70 -7.49 -4.65 5.65
N PHE A 71 -6.84 -5.37 4.73
CA PHE A 71 -6.76 -4.96 3.33
C PHE A 71 -8.13 -4.90 2.64
N LEU A 72 -9.00 -5.87 2.89
CA LEU A 72 -10.38 -5.85 2.37
C LEU A 72 -11.17 -4.66 2.93
N LEU A 73 -11.07 -4.41 4.23
CA LEU A 73 -11.73 -3.27 4.88
C LEU A 73 -11.19 -1.91 4.37
N ILE A 74 -9.89 -1.81 4.11
CA ILE A 74 -9.30 -0.62 3.48
C ILE A 74 -9.90 -0.40 2.09
N GLY A 75 -10.08 -1.47 1.30
CA GLY A 75 -10.76 -1.37 0.01
C GLY A 75 -12.19 -0.84 0.14
N ALA A 76 -12.95 -1.34 1.10
CA ALA A 76 -14.29 -0.83 1.40
C ALA A 76 -14.28 0.65 1.81
N LEU A 77 -13.34 1.03 2.68
CA LEU A 77 -13.18 2.41 3.16
C LEU A 77 -12.91 3.37 2.01
N ILE A 78 -11.90 3.05 1.17
CA ILE A 78 -11.52 3.87 0.01
C ILE A 78 -12.70 4.06 -0.92
N TYR A 79 -13.34 2.96 -1.30
CA TYR A 79 -14.43 2.96 -2.26
C TYR A 79 -15.66 3.75 -1.76
N LEU A 80 -16.02 3.60 -0.48
CA LEU A 80 -17.13 4.34 0.12
C LEU A 80 -16.80 5.84 0.26
N ILE A 81 -15.58 6.22 0.60
CA ILE A 81 -15.13 7.62 0.62
C ILE A 81 -15.27 8.24 -0.78
N GLU A 82 -14.85 7.53 -1.82
CA GLU A 82 -14.95 7.96 -3.21
C GLU A 82 -16.43 8.08 -3.63
N LYS A 83 -17.23 7.04 -3.46
CA LYS A 83 -18.65 7.01 -3.84
C LYS A 83 -19.52 8.00 -3.08
N SER A 84 -19.15 8.35 -1.86
CA SER A 84 -19.87 9.35 -1.06
C SER A 84 -19.54 10.81 -1.41
N GLY A 85 -18.68 11.05 -2.42
CA GLY A 85 -18.22 12.39 -2.79
C GLY A 85 -17.24 13.00 -1.78
N GLY A 86 -16.59 12.17 -0.96
CA GLY A 86 -15.61 12.62 0.03
C GLY A 86 -14.34 13.17 -0.61
N VAL A 87 -13.86 12.53 -1.67
CA VAL A 87 -12.67 12.96 -2.42
C VAL A 87 -12.96 14.26 -3.15
N GLU A 88 -14.10 14.37 -3.82
CA GLU A 88 -14.54 15.57 -4.51
C GLU A 88 -14.76 16.74 -3.54
N GLY A 89 -15.39 16.46 -2.40
CA GLY A 89 -15.57 17.48 -1.34
C GLY A 89 -14.24 18.00 -0.79
N PHE A 90 -13.26 17.12 -0.61
CA PHE A 90 -11.92 17.50 -0.21
C PHE A 90 -11.24 18.34 -1.30
N THR A 91 -11.36 17.90 -2.55
CA THR A 91 -10.84 18.62 -3.72
C THR A 91 -11.46 20.01 -3.84
N GLU A 92 -12.78 20.14 -3.68
CA GLU A 92 -13.48 21.44 -3.75
C GLU A 92 -13.00 22.41 -2.66
N VAL A 93 -12.84 21.93 -1.41
CA VAL A 93 -12.31 22.75 -0.31
C VAL A 93 -10.87 23.20 -0.62
N MET A 94 -10.04 22.30 -1.18
CA MET A 94 -8.67 22.66 -1.58
C MET A 94 -8.66 23.64 -2.74
N LEU A 95 -9.53 23.48 -3.74
CA LEU A 95 -9.68 24.39 -4.89
C LEU A 95 -10.14 25.79 -4.47
N LYS A 96 -11.03 25.91 -3.47
CA LYS A 96 -11.42 27.22 -2.93
C LYS A 96 -10.24 27.98 -2.33
N LYS A 97 -9.18 27.30 -1.89
CA LYS A 97 -7.92 27.90 -1.46
C LYS A 97 -6.93 28.16 -2.59
N ARG A 98 -7.36 28.07 -3.86
CA ARG A 98 -6.53 28.25 -5.07
C ARG A 98 -5.74 29.58 -5.09
N ALA A 99 -6.20 30.60 -4.41
CA ALA A 99 -5.49 31.88 -4.30
C ALA A 99 -4.07 31.78 -3.71
N LEU A 100 -3.73 30.67 -3.03
CA LEU A 100 -2.43 30.43 -2.41
C LEU A 100 -1.41 29.76 -3.35
N ILE A 101 -1.87 29.08 -4.43
CA ILE A 101 -1.02 28.28 -5.33
C ILE A 101 -0.96 28.98 -6.69
N LYS A 102 0.07 29.80 -6.89
CA LYS A 102 0.23 30.63 -8.10
C LYS A 102 1.41 30.22 -9.00
N THR A 103 2.20 29.25 -8.59
CA THR A 103 3.44 28.88 -9.30
C THR A 103 3.55 27.36 -9.47
N LYS A 104 4.27 26.90 -10.49
CA LYS A 104 4.60 25.49 -10.70
C LYS A 104 5.22 24.85 -9.46
N ARG A 105 6.13 25.57 -8.79
CA ARG A 105 6.75 25.12 -7.53
C ARG A 105 5.71 24.96 -6.44
N GLY A 106 4.81 25.95 -6.31
CA GLY A 106 3.71 25.87 -5.35
C GLY A 106 2.79 24.66 -5.56
N ALA A 107 2.45 24.35 -6.81
CA ALA A 107 1.67 23.15 -7.15
C ALA A 107 2.43 21.86 -6.83
N SER A 108 3.73 21.79 -7.14
CA SER A 108 4.58 20.63 -6.82
C SER A 108 4.71 20.42 -5.31
N ILE A 109 4.91 21.49 -4.54
CA ILE A 109 4.96 21.43 -3.06
C ILE A 109 3.60 21.01 -2.49
N PHE A 110 2.51 21.54 -3.04
CA PHE A 110 1.16 21.14 -2.64
C PHE A 110 0.91 19.66 -2.89
N THR A 111 1.31 19.15 -4.06
CA THR A 111 1.25 17.71 -4.37
C THR A 111 2.05 16.88 -3.37
N TRP A 112 3.25 17.32 -3.03
CA TRP A 112 4.11 16.68 -2.03
C TRP A 112 3.44 16.68 -0.64
N LEU A 113 2.90 17.82 -0.18
CA LEU A 113 2.20 17.93 1.10
C LEU A 113 0.99 17.00 1.19
N LEU A 114 0.21 16.88 0.11
CA LEU A 114 -0.91 15.92 0.07
C LEU A 114 -0.43 14.49 0.26
N GLY A 115 0.67 14.10 -0.39
CA GLY A 115 1.27 12.79 -0.23
C GLY A 115 1.75 12.50 1.19
N ILE A 116 2.16 13.53 1.94
CA ILE A 116 2.52 13.42 3.36
C ILE A 116 1.27 13.29 4.25
N ILE A 117 0.23 14.07 3.98
CA ILE A 117 -0.99 14.08 4.81
C ILE A 117 -1.75 12.76 4.70
N ILE A 118 -1.75 12.12 3.53
CA ILE A 118 -2.48 10.88 3.27
C ILE A 118 -1.51 9.69 3.38
N PHE A 119 -1.28 9.22 4.60
CA PHE A 119 -0.25 8.22 4.90
C PHE A 119 -0.77 6.80 5.19
N THR A 120 -2.08 6.59 5.18
CA THR A 120 -2.70 5.32 5.64
C THR A 120 -2.45 4.14 4.72
N SER A 121 -2.44 4.39 3.40
CA SER A 121 -2.20 3.40 2.35
C SER A 121 -1.51 4.06 1.17
N GLY A 122 -0.46 3.42 0.64
CA GLY A 122 0.27 3.93 -0.52
C GLY A 122 -0.62 4.10 -1.76
N SER A 123 -1.50 3.15 -2.03
CA SER A 123 -2.44 3.21 -3.16
C SER A 123 -3.45 4.33 -3.00
N LEU A 124 -4.08 4.45 -1.81
CA LEU A 124 -5.00 5.55 -1.52
C LEU A 124 -4.30 6.90 -1.61
N SER A 125 -3.12 7.01 -0.99
CA SER A 125 -2.33 8.23 -1.03
C SER A 125 -2.01 8.66 -2.47
N CYS A 126 -1.55 7.73 -3.32
CA CYS A 126 -1.26 8.02 -4.73
C CYS A 126 -2.52 8.47 -5.49
N MET A 127 -3.63 7.76 -5.31
CA MET A 127 -4.88 8.06 -6.01
C MET A 127 -5.46 9.42 -5.60
N VAL A 128 -5.59 9.67 -4.30
CA VAL A 128 -6.15 10.95 -3.80
C VAL A 128 -5.20 12.11 -4.08
N THR A 129 -3.90 11.95 -3.81
CA THR A 129 -2.91 12.99 -4.11
C THR A 129 -2.88 13.33 -5.59
N GLY A 130 -2.90 12.32 -6.46
CA GLY A 130 -2.95 12.50 -7.91
C GLY A 130 -4.22 13.25 -8.36
N SER A 131 -5.39 12.78 -7.93
CA SER A 131 -6.68 13.37 -8.31
C SER A 131 -6.84 14.81 -7.80
N VAL A 132 -6.49 15.05 -6.52
CA VAL A 132 -6.62 16.39 -5.90
C VAL A 132 -5.61 17.39 -6.44
N SER A 133 -4.38 16.97 -6.73
CA SER A 133 -3.34 17.88 -7.23
C SER A 133 -3.46 18.17 -8.73
N ARG A 134 -4.08 17.27 -9.50
CA ARG A 134 -4.19 17.36 -10.97
C ARG A 134 -4.71 18.71 -11.46
N PRO A 135 -5.87 19.24 -10.98
CA PRO A 135 -6.38 20.53 -11.46
C PRO A 135 -5.43 21.71 -11.25
N PHE A 136 -4.60 21.66 -10.19
CA PHE A 136 -3.59 22.70 -9.92
C PHE A 136 -2.38 22.53 -10.83
N ASN A 137 -1.92 21.28 -10.99
CA ASN A 137 -0.80 20.94 -11.85
C ASN A 137 -1.09 21.29 -13.31
N ASP A 138 -2.30 20.95 -13.80
CA ASP A 138 -2.74 21.22 -15.17
C ASP A 138 -2.85 22.75 -15.42
N ALA A 139 -3.49 23.47 -14.52
CA ALA A 139 -3.64 24.93 -14.63
C ALA A 139 -2.30 25.67 -14.64
N LEU A 140 -1.29 25.14 -13.96
CA LEU A 140 0.04 25.74 -13.87
C LEU A 140 1.06 25.08 -14.82
N LYS A 141 0.59 24.24 -15.75
CA LYS A 141 1.40 23.55 -16.77
C LYS A 141 2.54 22.70 -16.18
N VAL A 142 2.29 22.01 -15.07
CA VAL A 142 3.19 20.97 -14.55
C VAL A 142 2.96 19.69 -15.36
N PRO A 143 3.98 19.12 -16.02
CA PRO A 143 3.79 17.94 -16.83
C PRO A 143 3.35 16.74 -15.98
N HIS A 144 2.49 15.86 -16.54
CA HIS A 144 1.95 14.72 -15.81
C HIS A 144 3.03 13.74 -15.35
N GLU A 145 4.14 13.61 -16.09
CA GLU A 145 5.28 12.80 -15.67
C GLU A 145 5.89 13.31 -14.36
N LYS A 146 6.00 14.65 -14.20
CA LYS A 146 6.50 15.24 -12.96
C LYS A 146 5.52 15.09 -11.82
N SER A 147 4.24 15.30 -12.08
CA SER A 147 3.17 15.08 -11.11
C SER A 147 3.17 13.64 -10.62
N ALA A 148 3.23 12.66 -11.53
CA ALA A 148 3.30 11.24 -11.21
C ALA A 148 4.55 10.87 -10.40
N PHE A 149 5.71 11.44 -10.74
CA PHE A 149 6.94 11.26 -9.98
C PHE A 149 6.79 11.76 -8.54
N ILE A 150 6.27 13.00 -8.35
CA ILE A 150 6.09 13.59 -7.03
C ILE A 150 5.09 12.74 -6.21
N VAL A 151 3.97 12.36 -6.80
CA VAL A 151 2.95 11.52 -6.15
C VAL A 151 3.56 10.20 -5.69
N HIS A 152 4.18 9.46 -6.60
CA HIS A 152 4.69 8.12 -6.31
C HIS A 152 5.88 8.13 -5.35
N ALA A 153 6.85 9.02 -5.57
CA ALA A 153 8.07 9.09 -4.76
C ALA A 153 7.84 9.73 -3.37
N THR A 154 6.66 10.32 -3.12
CA THR A 154 6.28 10.84 -1.81
C THR A 154 5.32 9.88 -1.10
N SER A 155 4.20 9.55 -1.73
CA SER A 155 3.10 8.83 -1.09
C SER A 155 3.50 7.44 -0.60
N THR A 156 4.08 6.62 -1.46
CA THR A 156 4.44 5.23 -1.09
C THR A 156 5.59 5.17 -0.08
N PRO A 157 6.73 5.87 -0.29
CA PRO A 157 7.81 5.88 0.70
C PRO A 157 7.40 6.47 2.04
N TRP A 158 6.55 7.52 2.05
CA TRP A 158 6.04 8.09 3.29
C TRP A 158 5.16 7.12 4.07
N CYS A 159 4.28 6.37 3.39
CA CYS A 159 3.48 5.32 4.04
C CYS A 159 4.35 4.23 4.71
N VAL A 160 5.52 3.93 4.15
CA VAL A 160 6.46 2.97 4.77
C VAL A 160 7.18 3.58 5.97
N LEU A 161 7.55 4.88 5.90
CA LEU A 161 8.20 5.58 7.02
C LEU A 161 7.24 5.86 8.17
N PHE A 162 5.96 6.07 7.86
CA PHE A 162 5.00 6.49 8.87
C PHE A 162 4.48 5.29 9.67
N PRO A 163 4.70 5.29 11.00
CA PRO A 163 4.46 4.11 11.83
C PRO A 163 2.98 3.77 12.08
N LEU A 164 2.04 4.52 11.51
CA LEU A 164 0.59 4.28 11.61
C LEU A 164 -0.02 3.87 10.27
N SER A 165 0.78 3.41 9.33
CA SER A 165 0.34 2.94 8.03
C SER A 165 0.04 1.43 8.00
N GLY A 166 -0.66 0.97 6.98
CA GLY A 166 -0.87 -0.47 6.74
C GLY A 166 0.43 -1.26 6.56
N TRP A 167 1.53 -0.61 6.15
CA TRP A 167 2.84 -1.24 6.04
C TRP A 167 3.43 -1.66 7.37
N LEU A 168 3.13 -0.93 8.46
CA LEU A 168 3.59 -1.32 9.80
C LEU A 168 3.13 -2.74 10.15
N ALA A 169 1.86 -3.05 9.92
CA ALA A 169 1.32 -4.36 10.21
C ALA A 169 1.96 -5.47 9.36
N ALA A 170 2.10 -5.23 8.06
CA ALA A 170 2.74 -6.19 7.16
C ALA A 170 4.20 -6.47 7.55
N LEU A 171 4.97 -5.41 7.82
CA LEU A 171 6.37 -5.52 8.21
C LEU A 171 6.53 -6.17 9.61
N ALA A 172 5.64 -5.85 10.57
CA ALA A 172 5.62 -6.50 11.86
C ALA A 172 5.35 -8.01 11.72
N GLY A 173 4.40 -8.39 10.85
CA GLY A 173 4.12 -9.78 10.53
C GLY A 173 5.32 -10.52 9.93
N TYR A 174 6.07 -9.88 9.03
CA TYR A 174 7.31 -10.47 8.49
C TYR A 174 8.40 -10.61 9.55
N LEU A 175 8.57 -9.63 10.45
CA LEU A 175 9.53 -9.71 11.55
C LEU A 175 9.19 -10.84 12.53
N THR A 176 7.94 -10.98 12.91
CA THR A 176 7.51 -12.07 13.80
C THR A 176 7.64 -13.44 13.13
N SER A 177 7.32 -13.54 11.83
CA SER A 177 7.59 -14.75 11.05
C SER A 177 9.09 -15.05 10.94
N GLY A 178 9.95 -14.01 10.94
CA GLY A 178 11.40 -14.13 10.97
C GLY A 178 12.00 -14.46 12.36
N GLY A 179 11.15 -14.59 13.40
CA GLY A 179 11.58 -14.99 14.76
C GLY A 179 11.75 -13.83 15.76
N VAL A 180 11.38 -12.59 15.38
CA VAL A 180 11.33 -11.47 16.31
C VAL A 180 10.11 -11.61 17.21
N PRO A 181 10.22 -11.51 18.55
CA PRO A 181 9.08 -11.55 19.45
C PRO A 181 8.01 -10.49 19.09
N GLU A 182 6.73 -10.86 19.15
CA GLU A 182 5.62 -9.99 18.72
C GLU A 182 5.61 -8.64 19.46
N ASN A 183 5.95 -8.64 20.75
CA ASN A 183 6.05 -7.44 21.58
C ASN A 183 7.22 -6.53 21.19
N GLU A 184 8.23 -7.02 20.49
CA GLU A 184 9.41 -6.26 20.07
C GLU A 184 9.35 -5.80 18.63
N ALA A 185 8.54 -6.44 17.78
CA ALA A 185 8.49 -6.20 16.34
C ALA A 185 8.27 -4.72 15.99
N ILE A 186 7.35 -4.04 16.68
CA ILE A 186 7.09 -2.60 16.47
C ILE A 186 8.28 -1.75 16.90
N SER A 187 8.91 -2.07 18.03
CA SER A 187 10.10 -1.34 18.51
C SER A 187 11.26 -1.46 17.52
N VAL A 188 11.47 -2.67 16.97
CA VAL A 188 12.49 -2.92 15.94
C VAL A 188 12.18 -2.10 14.69
N LEU A 189 10.93 -2.07 14.23
CA LEU A 189 10.53 -1.25 13.08
C LEU A 189 10.76 0.24 13.30
N LEU A 190 10.36 0.77 14.44
CA LEU A 190 10.57 2.19 14.76
C LEU A 190 12.05 2.57 14.78
N ARG A 191 12.90 1.68 15.31
CA ARG A 191 14.35 1.88 15.29
C ARG A 191 14.96 1.76 13.90
N SER A 192 14.33 1.03 12.99
CA SER A 192 14.79 0.87 11.60
C SER A 192 14.43 2.07 10.70
N ILE A 193 13.45 2.92 11.08
CA ILE A 193 13.02 4.08 10.29
C ILE A 193 14.20 4.96 9.85
N PRO A 194 15.12 5.40 10.75
CA PRO A 194 16.27 6.24 10.36
C PRO A 194 17.25 5.55 9.41
N LEU A 195 17.21 4.22 9.31
CA LEU A 195 18.05 3.41 8.44
C LEU A 195 17.39 3.13 7.08
N ASN A 196 16.14 3.55 6.88
CA ASN A 196 15.44 3.40 5.61
C ASN A 196 15.83 4.53 4.64
N PHE A 197 17.10 4.48 4.18
CA PHE A 197 17.68 5.52 3.33
C PHE A 197 16.89 5.76 2.06
N TYR A 198 16.34 4.73 1.41
CA TYR A 198 15.55 4.89 0.19
C TYR A 198 14.32 5.76 0.44
N CYS A 199 13.50 5.43 1.42
CA CYS A 199 12.28 6.17 1.70
C CYS A 199 12.58 7.61 2.14
N ILE A 200 13.60 7.81 2.97
CA ILE A 200 14.04 9.14 3.41
C ILE A 200 14.50 9.98 2.21
N LEU A 201 15.40 9.44 1.39
CA LEU A 201 15.91 10.14 0.20
C LEU A 201 14.81 10.38 -0.84
N ALA A 202 13.86 9.45 -1.03
CA ALA A 202 12.73 9.63 -1.94
C ALA A 202 11.85 10.81 -1.50
N VAL A 203 11.42 10.84 -0.24
CA VAL A 203 10.54 11.89 0.29
C VAL A 203 11.24 13.24 0.30
N PHE A 204 12.42 13.34 0.88
CA PHE A 204 13.13 14.63 0.97
C PHE A 204 13.76 15.05 -0.36
N GLY A 205 14.20 14.09 -1.20
CA GLY A 205 14.66 14.37 -2.56
C GLY A 205 13.54 14.93 -3.43
N THR A 206 12.33 14.39 -3.32
CA THR A 206 11.14 14.89 -4.01
C THR A 206 10.76 16.29 -3.52
N LEU A 207 10.89 16.56 -2.21
CA LEU A 207 10.71 17.89 -1.67
C LEU A 207 11.74 18.87 -2.28
N ALA A 208 13.01 18.48 -2.33
CA ALA A 208 14.07 19.30 -2.93
C ALA A 208 13.80 19.59 -4.42
N VAL A 209 13.38 18.57 -5.19
CA VAL A 209 12.95 18.73 -6.60
C VAL A 209 11.80 19.74 -6.71
N SER A 210 10.82 19.67 -5.82
CA SER A 210 9.68 20.56 -5.81
C SER A 210 10.03 21.99 -5.42
N LEU A 211 10.88 22.18 -4.40
CA LEU A 211 11.30 23.49 -3.89
C LEU A 211 12.24 24.22 -4.88
N PHE A 212 13.27 23.52 -5.34
CA PHE A 212 14.30 24.12 -6.19
C PHE A 212 13.97 24.08 -7.69
N GLY A 213 12.90 23.35 -8.08
CA GLY A 213 12.51 23.19 -9.48
C GLY A 213 13.55 22.42 -10.30
N ILE A 214 14.21 21.43 -9.67
CA ILE A 214 15.25 20.62 -10.31
C ILE A 214 14.60 19.71 -11.34
N ASN A 215 15.04 19.79 -12.60
CA ASN A 215 14.57 18.96 -13.69
C ASN A 215 15.79 18.39 -14.43
N ILE A 216 15.96 17.06 -14.37
CA ILE A 216 17.13 16.37 -14.94
C ILE A 216 16.66 15.38 -16.00
N GLY A 217 17.43 15.24 -17.08
CA GLY A 217 17.23 14.23 -18.12
C GLY A 217 15.82 14.26 -18.74
N PRO A 218 15.06 13.14 -18.74
CA PRO A 218 13.71 13.09 -19.34
C PRO A 218 12.73 14.05 -18.73
N MET A 219 12.85 14.37 -17.42
CA MET A 219 11.98 15.30 -16.71
C MET A 219 12.12 16.72 -17.24
N ARG A 220 13.34 17.14 -17.58
CA ARG A 220 13.62 18.44 -18.21
C ARG A 220 12.93 18.54 -19.58
N LYS A 221 12.98 17.48 -20.39
CA LYS A 221 12.29 17.45 -21.69
C LYS A 221 10.76 17.55 -21.54
N ALA A 222 10.19 16.90 -20.52
CA ALA A 222 8.76 17.00 -20.21
C ALA A 222 8.38 18.42 -19.79
N GLU A 223 9.17 19.08 -18.95
CA GLU A 223 8.96 20.46 -18.51
C GLU A 223 9.05 21.43 -19.69
N GLU A 224 10.07 21.31 -20.55
CA GLU A 224 10.25 22.13 -21.76
C GLU A 224 9.09 21.93 -22.76
N ARG A 225 8.59 20.70 -22.90
CA ARG A 225 7.40 20.41 -23.73
C ARG A 225 6.17 21.15 -23.18
N ALA A 226 5.88 20.99 -21.88
CA ALA A 226 4.74 21.63 -21.25
C ALA A 226 4.80 23.16 -21.35
N ASP A 227 6.00 23.75 -21.26
CA ASP A 227 6.19 25.20 -21.39
C ASP A 227 5.98 25.68 -22.82
N LYS A 228 6.57 25.00 -23.80
CA LYS A 228 6.55 25.42 -25.22
C LYS A 228 5.23 25.14 -25.92
N THR A 229 4.64 23.96 -25.68
CA THR A 229 3.48 23.49 -26.44
C THR A 229 2.19 23.47 -25.63
N GLY A 230 2.28 23.56 -24.30
CA GLY A 230 1.15 23.35 -23.39
C GLY A 230 0.73 21.88 -23.24
N ALA A 231 1.38 20.95 -23.95
CA ALA A 231 1.09 19.52 -23.87
C ALA A 231 1.64 18.91 -22.58
N LEU A 232 0.75 18.47 -21.69
CA LEU A 232 1.12 17.93 -20.36
C LEU A 232 1.53 16.46 -20.43
N ASP A 233 1.06 15.73 -21.44
CA ASP A 233 1.41 14.33 -21.72
C ASP A 233 2.39 14.17 -22.87
N ASN A 234 3.13 13.06 -22.86
CA ASN A 234 3.96 12.68 -23.99
C ASN A 234 3.09 12.13 -25.14
N PRO A 235 3.08 12.75 -26.34
CA PRO A 235 2.24 12.32 -27.47
C PRO A 235 2.47 10.87 -27.90
N GLY A 236 3.63 10.27 -27.59
CA GLY A 236 3.97 8.89 -27.95
C GLY A 236 3.58 7.83 -26.92
N ARG A 237 3.08 8.21 -25.76
CA ARG A 237 2.55 7.31 -24.74
C ARG A 237 1.11 7.75 -24.48
N GLY A 238 0.16 7.08 -25.14
CA GLY A 238 -1.25 7.37 -24.95
C GLY A 238 -1.58 7.43 -23.46
N GLY A 239 -1.96 8.60 -23.00
CA GLY A 239 -2.45 8.83 -21.65
C GLY A 239 -3.83 8.17 -21.53
N ALA A 240 -3.85 6.88 -21.29
CA ALA A 240 -5.07 6.17 -20.95
C ALA A 240 -5.43 6.42 -19.49
N PHE A 241 -5.71 7.67 -19.13
CA PHE A 241 -6.61 7.94 -18.04
C PHE A 241 -8.01 8.01 -18.65
N ASN A 242 -8.71 6.88 -18.66
CA ASN A 242 -10.14 6.88 -18.90
C ASN A 242 -10.76 7.83 -17.88
N GLU A 243 -11.54 8.77 -18.37
CA GLU A 243 -12.35 9.72 -17.58
C GLU A 243 -13.45 9.03 -16.74
N GLU A 244 -13.40 7.70 -16.59
CA GLU A 244 -14.44 6.89 -15.95
C GLU A 244 -14.46 6.91 -14.42
N THR A 245 -13.59 7.69 -13.77
CA THR A 245 -13.66 7.96 -12.33
C THR A 245 -14.33 9.29 -11.98
N ALA A 246 -15.08 9.88 -12.90
CA ALA A 246 -15.98 10.95 -12.53
C ALA A 246 -17.08 10.37 -11.63
N ALA A 247 -17.14 10.80 -10.38
CA ALA A 247 -18.24 10.47 -9.48
C ALA A 247 -19.57 10.79 -10.18
N PRO A 248 -20.62 9.99 -10.02
CA PRO A 248 -21.93 10.31 -10.59
C PRO A 248 -22.32 11.71 -10.10
N GLY A 249 -22.56 12.63 -11.05
CA GLY A 249 -22.71 14.06 -10.88
C GLY A 249 -23.85 14.56 -9.95
N ASN A 250 -24.31 13.75 -9.02
CA ASN A 250 -25.36 14.04 -8.06
C ASN A 250 -24.95 13.83 -6.58
N ALA A 251 -23.73 13.43 -6.29
CA ALA A 251 -23.29 13.31 -4.90
C ALA A 251 -23.02 14.73 -4.36
N LYS A 252 -23.75 15.12 -3.32
CA LYS A 252 -23.44 16.34 -2.56
C LYS A 252 -22.03 16.20 -2.02
N THR A 253 -21.07 16.90 -2.62
CA THR A 253 -19.67 16.87 -2.23
C THR A 253 -19.51 17.28 -0.77
N ARG A 254 -19.00 16.38 0.08
CA ARG A 254 -18.82 16.66 1.51
C ARG A 254 -17.43 16.17 1.96
N VAL A 255 -16.56 17.14 2.22
CA VAL A 255 -15.23 16.87 2.77
C VAL A 255 -15.26 16.02 4.05
N LEU A 256 -16.35 16.07 4.80
CA LEU A 256 -16.56 15.30 6.03
C LEU A 256 -16.53 13.79 5.78
N ASN A 257 -17.01 13.35 4.60
CA ASN A 257 -17.04 11.93 4.23
C ASN A 257 -15.64 11.34 4.00
N MET A 258 -14.63 12.17 3.83
CA MET A 258 -13.22 11.75 3.81
C MET A 258 -12.55 12.00 5.17
N LEU A 259 -12.65 13.20 5.72
CA LEU A 259 -11.88 13.58 6.90
C LEU A 259 -12.31 12.85 8.17
N LEU A 260 -13.62 12.61 8.36
CA LEU A 260 -14.10 11.97 9.60
C LEU A 260 -13.72 10.48 9.68
N PRO A 261 -13.96 9.63 8.66
CA PRO A 261 -13.53 8.23 8.70
C PRO A 261 -12.01 8.08 8.82
N MET A 262 -11.25 8.96 8.14
CA MET A 262 -9.79 8.99 8.26
C MET A 262 -9.33 9.40 9.65
N GLY A 263 -9.97 10.42 10.22
CA GLY A 263 -9.72 10.86 11.60
C GLY A 263 -10.03 9.76 12.62
N VAL A 264 -11.15 9.05 12.45
CA VAL A 264 -11.52 7.89 13.28
C VAL A 264 -10.51 6.76 13.14
N LEU A 265 -10.07 6.45 11.91
CA LEU A 265 -9.02 5.45 11.66
C LEU A 265 -7.77 5.75 12.49
N ILE A 266 -7.24 6.96 12.37
CA ILE A 266 -6.01 7.39 13.06
C ILE A 266 -6.23 7.40 14.59
N ALA A 267 -7.32 8.02 15.05
CA ALA A 267 -7.60 8.10 16.48
C ALA A 267 -7.76 6.71 17.11
N THR A 268 -8.42 5.78 16.43
CA THR A 268 -8.58 4.40 16.89
C THR A 268 -7.25 3.67 16.95
N ILE A 269 -6.42 3.78 15.90
CA ILE A 269 -5.09 3.15 15.88
C ILE A 269 -4.27 3.63 17.08
N LEU A 270 -4.21 4.96 17.30
CA LEU A 270 -3.48 5.55 18.43
C LEU A 270 -4.05 5.11 19.78
N ALA A 271 -5.37 5.10 19.92
CA ALA A 271 -6.03 4.68 21.17
C ALA A 271 -5.73 3.21 21.49
N VAL A 272 -5.90 2.30 20.51
CA VAL A 272 -5.66 0.87 20.72
C VAL A 272 -4.17 0.60 20.98
N LEU A 273 -3.25 1.26 20.26
CA LEU A 273 -1.80 1.16 20.56
C LEU A 273 -1.49 1.61 21.98
N THR A 274 -2.07 2.71 22.44
CA THR A 274 -1.82 3.24 23.78
C THR A 274 -2.41 2.34 24.85
N ILE A 275 -3.63 1.82 24.65
CA ILE A 275 -4.31 0.92 25.61
C ILE A 275 -3.55 -0.40 25.71
N THR A 276 -3.24 -1.05 24.59
CA THR A 276 -2.55 -2.35 24.55
C THR A 276 -1.09 -2.23 24.98
N GLY A 277 -0.46 -1.09 24.72
CA GLY A 277 0.91 -0.77 25.17
C GLY A 277 1.01 -0.23 26.60
N LYS A 278 -0.09 -0.29 27.39
CA LYS A 278 -0.13 0.18 28.79
C LYS A 278 0.40 1.61 28.96
N GLY A 279 0.01 2.51 28.04
CA GLY A 279 0.43 3.90 28.04
C GLY A 279 1.62 4.21 27.12
N ASN A 280 2.30 3.20 26.58
CA ASN A 280 3.38 3.39 25.61
C ASN A 280 2.95 2.88 24.21
N PRO A 281 2.61 3.76 23.24
CA PRO A 281 2.15 3.34 21.92
C PRO A 281 3.14 2.45 21.14
N THR A 282 4.44 2.55 21.43
CA THR A 282 5.48 1.78 20.74
C THR A 282 5.52 0.30 21.15
N GLN A 283 4.87 -0.05 22.25
CA GLN A 283 4.74 -1.42 22.76
C GLN A 283 3.35 -2.00 22.55
N GLY A 284 2.47 -1.26 21.85
CA GLY A 284 1.10 -1.66 21.58
C GLY A 284 0.99 -2.73 20.49
N ALA A 285 -0.15 -3.43 20.47
CA ALA A 285 -0.49 -4.45 19.48
C ALA A 285 -0.87 -3.80 18.11
N GLY A 286 0.13 -3.57 17.25
CA GLY A 286 -0.03 -2.83 15.98
C GLY A 286 -1.02 -3.45 15.03
N MET A 287 -0.97 -4.77 14.83
CA MET A 287 -1.90 -5.51 13.96
C MET A 287 -3.36 -5.35 14.41
N GLN A 288 -3.57 -5.54 15.72
CA GLN A 288 -4.90 -5.40 16.31
C GLN A 288 -5.41 -3.96 16.21
N SER A 289 -4.53 -2.96 16.42
CA SER A 289 -4.91 -1.54 16.30
C SER A 289 -5.31 -1.17 14.88
N LEU A 290 -4.64 -1.70 13.86
CA LEU A 290 -5.01 -1.51 12.47
C LEU A 290 -6.40 -2.10 12.18
N LEU A 291 -6.67 -3.33 12.60
CA LEU A 291 -7.96 -3.98 12.38
C LEU A 291 -9.11 -3.17 13.00
N TRP A 292 -9.00 -2.78 14.27
CA TRP A 292 -9.99 -1.94 14.93
C TRP A 292 -10.16 -0.58 14.25
N GLY A 293 -9.05 0.04 13.83
CA GLY A 293 -9.07 1.29 13.07
C GLY A 293 -9.87 1.15 11.77
N CYS A 294 -9.62 0.11 10.99
CA CYS A 294 -10.33 -0.16 9.74
C CYS A 294 -11.83 -0.42 9.99
N ILE A 295 -12.18 -1.26 10.98
CA ILE A 295 -13.58 -1.57 11.32
C ILE A 295 -14.33 -0.28 11.66
N LEU A 296 -13.82 0.52 12.60
CA LEU A 296 -14.49 1.73 13.05
C LEU A 296 -14.55 2.82 11.96
N ALA A 297 -13.53 2.92 11.12
CA ALA A 297 -13.54 3.85 9.99
C ALA A 297 -14.60 3.46 8.94
N VAL A 298 -14.69 2.18 8.57
CA VAL A 298 -15.73 1.68 7.65
C VAL A 298 -17.12 1.87 8.25
N PHE A 299 -17.29 1.56 9.53
CA PHE A 299 -18.56 1.78 10.21
C PHE A 299 -18.95 3.26 10.21
N THR A 300 -18.00 4.15 10.45
CA THR A 300 -18.22 5.61 10.42
C THR A 300 -18.68 6.08 9.05
N ILE A 301 -18.04 5.66 7.96
CA ILE A 301 -18.46 6.09 6.62
C ILE A 301 -19.82 5.49 6.24
N CYS A 302 -20.11 4.26 6.63
CA CYS A 302 -21.43 3.67 6.43
C CYS A 302 -22.54 4.49 7.13
N ILE A 303 -22.34 4.84 8.40
CA ILE A 303 -23.29 5.70 9.15
C ILE A 303 -23.44 7.06 8.46
N LEU A 304 -22.34 7.68 8.02
CA LEU A 304 -22.40 8.96 7.33
C LEU A 304 -23.20 8.88 6.03
N CYS A 305 -22.99 7.84 5.23
CA CYS A 305 -23.71 7.64 3.98
C CYS A 305 -25.22 7.50 4.20
N VAL A 306 -25.63 6.72 5.21
CA VAL A 306 -27.03 6.52 5.55
C VAL A 306 -27.65 7.78 6.20
N ALA A 307 -26.98 8.40 7.17
CA ALA A 307 -27.44 9.61 7.85
C ALA A 307 -27.60 10.80 6.88
N GLN A 308 -26.74 10.88 5.88
CA GLN A 308 -26.81 11.90 4.82
C GLN A 308 -27.80 11.54 3.71
N LYS A 309 -28.46 10.38 3.77
CA LYS A 309 -29.37 9.86 2.75
C LYS A 309 -28.73 9.77 1.35
N LEU A 310 -27.44 9.46 1.29
CA LEU A 310 -26.71 9.21 0.06
C LEU A 310 -27.02 7.81 -0.46
N PHE A 311 -27.10 6.85 0.44
CA PHE A 311 -27.39 5.44 0.18
C PHE A 311 -28.37 4.91 1.23
N SER A 312 -29.20 3.95 0.85
CA SER A 312 -29.92 3.10 1.80
C SER A 312 -28.95 2.14 2.51
N VAL A 313 -29.40 1.48 3.57
CA VAL A 313 -28.57 0.51 4.30
C VAL A 313 -28.11 -0.63 3.38
N ASP A 314 -29.02 -1.16 2.55
CA ASP A 314 -28.69 -2.24 1.62
C ASP A 314 -27.70 -1.81 0.53
N GLU A 315 -27.86 -0.58 0.03
CA GLU A 315 -26.92 0.00 -0.94
C GLU A 315 -25.52 0.18 -0.35
N VAL A 316 -25.40 0.72 0.88
CA VAL A 316 -24.11 0.88 1.56
C VAL A 316 -23.39 -0.45 1.74
N ILE A 317 -24.14 -1.51 2.13
CA ILE A 317 -23.57 -2.86 2.28
C ILE A 317 -23.08 -3.37 0.93
N ASN A 318 -23.86 -3.20 -0.13
CA ASN A 318 -23.46 -3.63 -1.48
C ASN A 318 -22.22 -2.86 -1.98
N GLU A 319 -22.17 -1.54 -1.79
CA GLU A 319 -21.02 -0.74 -2.16
C GLU A 319 -19.78 -1.07 -1.31
N MET A 320 -19.95 -1.40 -0.04
CA MET A 320 -18.89 -1.91 0.84
C MET A 320 -18.27 -3.20 0.27
N PHE A 321 -19.11 -4.17 -0.13
CA PHE A 321 -18.61 -5.41 -0.73
C PHE A 321 -17.93 -5.19 -2.08
N LYS A 322 -18.42 -4.26 -2.90
CA LYS A 322 -17.73 -3.87 -4.14
C LYS A 322 -16.35 -3.29 -3.82
N GLY A 323 -16.26 -2.42 -2.82
CA GLY A 323 -14.99 -1.87 -2.35
C GLY A 323 -14.02 -2.95 -1.86
N MET A 324 -14.49 -3.91 -1.06
CA MET A 324 -13.69 -5.07 -0.67
C MET A 324 -13.18 -5.84 -1.90
N GLY A 325 -14.03 -6.01 -2.92
CA GLY A 325 -13.70 -6.66 -4.18
C GLY A 325 -12.52 -6.01 -4.92
N THR A 326 -12.36 -4.68 -4.83
CA THR A 326 -11.24 -3.97 -5.47
C THR A 326 -9.88 -4.38 -4.90
N MET A 327 -9.84 -4.77 -3.61
CA MET A 327 -8.61 -5.20 -2.94
C MET A 327 -8.43 -6.72 -2.94
N LEU A 328 -9.38 -7.48 -3.46
CA LEU A 328 -9.29 -8.94 -3.50
C LEU A 328 -8.05 -9.45 -4.26
N PRO A 329 -7.65 -8.88 -5.42
CA PRO A 329 -6.40 -9.28 -6.08
C PRO A 329 -5.17 -9.08 -5.20
N VAL A 330 -5.09 -7.94 -4.48
CA VAL A 330 -3.96 -7.65 -3.57
C VAL A 330 -3.96 -8.61 -2.39
N ALA A 331 -5.11 -8.84 -1.77
CA ALA A 331 -5.26 -9.81 -0.68
C ALA A 331 -4.88 -11.24 -1.13
N GLY A 332 -5.23 -11.63 -2.36
CA GLY A 332 -4.83 -12.91 -2.94
C GLY A 332 -3.31 -13.02 -3.12
N ILE A 333 -2.65 -11.97 -3.63
CA ILE A 333 -1.18 -11.95 -3.74
C ILE A 333 -0.53 -12.07 -2.35
N LEU A 334 -1.07 -11.38 -1.35
CA LEU A 334 -0.57 -11.47 0.03
C LEU A 334 -0.76 -12.87 0.61
N LEU A 335 -1.92 -13.49 0.41
CA LEU A 335 -2.19 -14.86 0.86
C LEU A 335 -1.16 -15.83 0.26
N PHE A 336 -0.95 -15.78 -1.05
CA PHE A 336 0.03 -16.63 -1.71
C PHE A 336 1.47 -16.31 -1.26
N GLY A 337 1.78 -15.02 -1.06
CA GLY A 337 3.08 -14.59 -0.55
C GLY A 337 3.36 -15.11 0.87
N PHE A 338 2.38 -15.04 1.76
CA PHE A 338 2.51 -15.59 3.12
C PHE A 338 2.65 -17.12 3.10
N THR A 339 1.86 -17.81 2.28
CA THR A 339 1.95 -19.27 2.10
C THR A 339 3.32 -19.68 1.59
N MET A 340 3.82 -18.97 0.56
CA MET A 340 5.17 -19.21 0.03
C MET A 340 6.24 -18.92 1.08
N GLY A 341 6.08 -17.84 1.87
CA GLY A 341 7.01 -17.50 2.95
C GLY A 341 7.10 -18.56 4.04
N ASN A 342 5.97 -19.14 4.45
CA ASN A 342 5.92 -20.25 5.40
C ASN A 342 6.66 -21.47 4.83
N LEU A 343 6.37 -21.87 3.60
CA LEU A 343 7.02 -23.01 2.94
C LEU A 343 8.54 -22.80 2.77
N VAL A 344 8.99 -21.59 2.43
CA VAL A 344 10.42 -21.24 2.37
C VAL A 344 11.10 -21.38 3.73
N LYS A 345 10.38 -21.06 4.81
CA LYS A 345 10.85 -21.26 6.18
C LYS A 345 10.93 -22.76 6.53
N ASP A 346 9.91 -23.55 6.18
CA ASP A 346 9.87 -24.99 6.42
C ASP A 346 10.94 -25.74 5.63
N LEU A 347 11.29 -25.25 4.44
CA LEU A 347 12.41 -25.72 3.62
C LEU A 347 13.80 -25.36 4.18
N ASP A 348 13.86 -24.54 5.24
CA ASP A 348 15.12 -24.07 5.86
C ASP A 348 16.03 -23.32 4.87
N THR A 349 15.42 -22.66 3.87
CA THR A 349 16.10 -21.94 2.78
C THR A 349 17.06 -20.86 3.30
N GLY A 350 16.64 -20.12 4.34
CA GLY A 350 17.45 -19.04 4.94
C GLY A 350 18.78 -19.56 5.52
N ASN A 351 18.75 -20.66 6.27
CA ASN A 351 19.94 -21.27 6.87
C ASN A 351 20.86 -21.86 5.78
N TYR A 352 20.28 -22.47 4.73
CA TYR A 352 21.07 -22.95 3.61
C TYR A 352 21.81 -21.79 2.91
N LEU A 353 21.11 -20.71 2.57
CA LEU A 353 21.74 -19.53 1.94
C LEU A 353 22.82 -18.94 2.85
N THR A 354 22.56 -18.81 4.14
CA THR A 354 23.55 -18.32 5.11
C THR A 354 24.80 -19.18 5.09
N SER A 355 24.68 -20.51 5.08
CA SER A 355 25.82 -21.41 5.04
C SER A 355 26.63 -21.30 3.75
N VAL A 356 25.96 -21.11 2.60
CA VAL A 356 26.63 -20.90 1.31
C VAL A 356 27.41 -19.58 1.32
N PHE A 357 26.77 -18.49 1.77
CA PHE A 357 27.43 -17.17 1.84
C PHE A 357 28.60 -17.17 2.86
N MET A 358 28.44 -17.79 4.00
CA MET A 358 29.54 -17.90 5.00
C MET A 358 30.70 -18.71 4.44
N GLY A 359 30.45 -19.77 3.63
CA GLY A 359 31.48 -20.54 2.97
C GLY A 359 32.22 -19.77 1.86
N VAL A 360 31.60 -18.76 1.27
CA VAL A 360 32.20 -17.90 0.21
C VAL A 360 32.88 -16.66 0.81
N LEU A 361 32.34 -16.11 1.91
CA LEU A 361 32.83 -14.88 2.54
C LEU A 361 33.81 -15.13 3.69
N SER A 362 33.98 -16.38 4.13
CA SER A 362 35.00 -16.74 5.11
C SER A 362 36.35 -16.81 4.36
N PRO A 363 37.35 -15.97 4.76
CA PRO A 363 38.68 -16.04 4.18
C PRO A 363 39.42 -17.36 4.49
#